data_1bd4d25982a76ff3b8822f221876d3b8
#
_entry.id   1bd4d25982a76ff3b8822f221876d3b8
#
_cell.length_a   1.000
_cell.length_b   1.000
_cell.length_c   1.000
_cell.angle_alpha   90.00
_cell.angle_beta   90.00
_cell.angle_gamma   90.00
#
_symmetry.space_group_name_H-M   'P 1'
#
loop_
_entity.id
_entity.type
_entity.pdbx_description
1 polymer ?
#
loop_
_entity_poly.entity_id
_entity_poly.type
_entity_poly.pdbx_seq_one_letter_code
_entity_poly.pdbx_strand_id
1 'polypeptide(L)'
;VEENLDTGHDRRSFLRRAGLGGGVLALGPLATSLAASGEAVAAPAAGKFDFDTPLNRIGTDSVHWDMPVRDEHMTKIVAGMGVADMDFRCAPSITAALQKRVAFPNWGYNIIDGDLFMGNAGNTPFIQGIVAWNKRRYGIDIDPKQLGVSAGVIPGIVSALQAFAPKGSKVLMVTPSYVGFYASLGFTKTVPEESPMKMVNGRYEIDWADFERRMTPEVKVSIICNPHNPGGRAWTRDELTRYGQLCKKHNIIVLSDEIHCDFISKGHKYVPFATLDKDIADNSITFKSGSKSFSLAAMKCAWFFSSNPKLFQATNAASFPSISNPAMVAEQAAYAGGEDWLNQCVDYIDGNLDYAHDYITKNLPLIKTGNKPEGTYLMWLDVSGVANKIGAKKAMDEANAKPQPMNPLTGQPVVTTEGDIVSHWLAKNAYVFMESGSGFGKVGANYVRMNVATNRKTLKAGLDSVAGALKNLA
;
A
#
# COMPACT_ATOMS: atom_id res chain seq x y z
N VAL A 1 -26.49 -41.13 0.66
CA VAL A 1 -25.14 -41.68 0.78
C VAL A 1 -24.22 -40.44 0.84
N GLU A 2 -23.74 -40.19 2.05
CA GLU A 2 -22.77 -39.17 2.41
C GLU A 2 -21.42 -39.57 1.85
N GLU A 3 -20.70 -38.62 1.29
CA GLU A 3 -19.24 -38.67 1.25
C GLU A 3 -18.65 -37.29 1.56
N ASN A 4 -17.97 -37.21 2.69
CA ASN A 4 -17.10 -36.16 3.16
C ASN A 4 -15.97 -35.94 2.16
N LEU A 5 -15.80 -34.73 1.71
CA LEU A 5 -14.53 -34.23 1.14
C LEU A 5 -14.08 -32.98 1.91
N ASP A 6 -13.31 -33.27 2.95
CA ASP A 6 -12.47 -32.27 3.63
C ASP A 6 -11.32 -31.92 2.72
N THR A 7 -11.41 -30.75 2.05
CA THR A 7 -10.32 -30.12 1.33
C THR A 7 -10.02 -28.77 1.97
N GLY A 8 -9.29 -28.83 3.07
CA GLY A 8 -8.85 -27.66 3.82
C GLY A 8 -7.78 -26.84 3.13
N HIS A 9 -8.13 -26.10 2.07
CA HIS A 9 -7.34 -24.93 1.62
C HIS A 9 -8.30 -23.92 1.02
N ASP A 10 -8.62 -22.94 1.83
CA ASP A 10 -9.73 -22.02 1.67
C ASP A 10 -9.48 -20.92 0.63
N ARG A 11 -10.39 -20.80 -0.34
CA ARG A 11 -10.52 -19.69 -1.31
C ARG A 11 -10.49 -18.30 -0.67
N ARG A 12 -10.64 -18.22 0.64
CA ARG A 12 -10.68 -16.96 1.42
C ARG A 12 -9.29 -16.37 1.65
N SER A 13 -8.22 -17.16 1.66
CA SER A 13 -6.86 -16.67 1.93
C SER A 13 -6.32 -15.77 0.83
N PHE A 14 -6.66 -16.01 -0.43
CA PHE A 14 -6.19 -15.19 -1.54
C PHE A 14 -6.90 -13.82 -1.64
N LEU A 15 -8.25 -13.81 -1.52
CA LEU A 15 -9.01 -12.54 -1.52
C LEU A 15 -8.69 -11.68 -0.31
N ARG A 16 -8.32 -12.30 0.81
CA ARG A 16 -7.83 -11.61 2.00
C ARG A 16 -6.47 -10.97 1.80
N ARG A 17 -5.56 -11.61 1.06
CA ARG A 17 -4.26 -11.01 0.67
C ARG A 17 -4.41 -9.77 -0.20
N ALA A 18 -5.51 -9.67 -0.95
CA ALA A 18 -5.82 -8.50 -1.79
C ALA A 18 -6.62 -7.39 -1.07
N GLY A 19 -6.89 -7.51 0.23
CA GLY A 19 -7.60 -6.48 1.01
C GLY A 19 -9.12 -6.41 0.77
N LEU A 20 -9.74 -7.47 0.25
CA LEU A 20 -11.17 -7.53 -0.10
C LEU A 20 -11.86 -8.65 0.70
N GLY A 21 -12.31 -8.37 1.91
CA GLY A 21 -13.06 -9.33 2.70
C GLY A 21 -14.08 -8.66 3.63
N GLY A 22 -15.32 -8.52 3.18
CA GLY A 22 -16.47 -8.31 4.05
C GLY A 22 -17.19 -9.65 4.22
N GLY A 23 -17.19 -10.22 5.39
CA GLY A 23 -17.95 -11.44 5.72
C GLY A 23 -18.41 -11.40 7.16
N VAL A 24 -19.73 -11.42 7.34
CA VAL A 24 -20.40 -11.53 8.64
C VAL A 24 -20.17 -12.95 9.19
N LEU A 25 -19.61 -13.07 10.37
CA LEU A 25 -19.57 -14.31 11.16
C LEU A 25 -20.25 -14.08 12.51
N ALA A 26 -21.10 -15.04 12.86
CA ALA A 26 -21.88 -15.09 14.09
C ALA A 26 -20.96 -15.16 15.33
N LEU A 27 -21.27 -14.33 16.31
CA LEU A 27 -20.58 -14.25 17.61
C LEU A 27 -21.15 -15.30 18.56
N GLY A 28 -20.29 -16.16 19.08
CA GLY A 28 -20.51 -16.88 20.33
C GLY A 28 -20.04 -16.01 21.51
N PRO A 29 -20.56 -16.21 22.73
CA PRO A 29 -20.41 -15.26 23.81
C PRO A 29 -19.07 -15.43 24.53
N LEU A 30 -18.15 -14.50 24.32
CA LEU A 30 -17.03 -14.19 25.24
C LEU A 30 -17.06 -12.70 25.54
N ALA A 31 -18.04 -12.30 26.31
CA ALA A 31 -18.10 -10.97 26.91
C ALA A 31 -17.49 -11.04 28.30
N THR A 32 -16.23 -10.62 28.43
CA THR A 32 -15.71 -10.17 29.73
C THR A 32 -14.74 -9.00 29.51
N SER A 33 -15.21 -7.84 29.93
CA SER A 33 -14.47 -6.66 30.37
C SER A 33 -13.45 -6.03 29.41
N LEU A 34 -13.94 -5.25 28.44
CA LEU A 34 -13.27 -4.04 28.02
C LEU A 34 -13.94 -2.86 28.72
N ALA A 35 -13.55 -2.64 29.99
CA ALA A 35 -13.74 -1.34 30.60
C ALA A 35 -12.79 -0.38 29.86
N ALA A 36 -13.33 0.37 28.92
CA ALA A 36 -12.66 1.51 28.34
C ALA A 36 -12.44 2.52 29.46
N SER A 37 -11.25 2.54 30.04
CA SER A 37 -10.77 3.71 30.75
C SER A 37 -10.65 4.83 29.73
N GLY A 38 -11.71 5.64 29.63
CA GLY A 38 -11.74 6.88 28.88
C GLY A 38 -10.82 7.90 29.54
N GLU A 39 -9.53 7.69 29.49
CA GLU A 39 -8.58 8.78 29.68
C GLU A 39 -8.75 9.73 28.50
N ALA A 40 -9.35 10.88 28.77
CA ALA A 40 -9.31 12.02 27.89
C ALA A 40 -7.84 12.33 27.59
N VAL A 41 -7.38 11.94 26.41
CA VAL A 41 -6.03 12.28 25.94
C VAL A 41 -6.00 13.80 25.84
N ALA A 42 -5.39 14.46 26.81
CA ALA A 42 -5.12 15.89 26.75
C ALA A 42 -4.39 16.17 25.43
N ALA A 43 -4.81 17.24 24.73
CA ALA A 43 -4.09 17.73 23.55
C ALA A 43 -2.62 17.90 23.94
N PRO A 44 -1.66 17.33 23.21
CA PRO A 44 -0.25 17.52 23.54
C PRO A 44 0.05 19.01 23.54
N ALA A 45 0.66 19.47 24.60
CA ALA A 45 1.31 20.78 24.62
C ALA A 45 2.25 20.84 23.41
N ALA A 46 2.38 22.03 22.79
CA ALA A 46 3.28 22.26 21.65
C ALA A 46 4.63 21.57 21.90
N GLY A 47 4.88 20.41 21.24
CA GLY A 47 5.98 19.55 21.61
C GLY A 47 6.10 18.31 20.72
N LYS A 48 6.57 17.25 21.28
CA LYS A 48 6.94 16.02 20.61
C LYS A 48 5.83 14.97 20.75
N PHE A 49 5.42 14.37 19.61
CA PHE A 49 4.50 13.22 19.63
C PHE A 49 5.24 11.94 20.05
N ASP A 50 4.52 11.05 20.73
CA ASP A 50 5.08 9.78 21.19
C ASP A 50 4.91 8.68 20.13
N PHE A 51 6.02 8.29 19.51
CA PHE A 51 6.12 7.17 18.59
C PHE A 51 6.85 5.96 19.21
N ASP A 52 7.35 6.08 20.45
CA ASP A 52 8.14 5.05 21.13
C ASP A 52 7.30 4.10 21.98
N THR A 53 6.14 4.53 22.44
CA THR A 53 5.25 3.68 23.24
C THR A 53 4.54 2.67 22.33
N PRO A 54 4.76 1.35 22.53
CA PRO A 54 4.09 0.32 21.75
C PRO A 54 2.57 0.42 21.88
N LEU A 55 1.88 0.31 20.75
CA LEU A 55 0.43 0.19 20.70
C LEU A 55 0.08 -1.28 20.48
N ASN A 56 -0.63 -1.89 21.42
CA ASN A 56 -1.15 -3.25 21.25
C ASN A 56 -2.33 -3.22 20.24
N ARG A 57 -2.17 -3.93 19.13
CA ARG A 57 -3.19 -4.05 18.09
C ARG A 57 -3.71 -5.50 17.95
N ILE A 58 -3.28 -6.41 18.82
CA ILE A 58 -3.78 -7.78 18.86
C ILE A 58 -5.22 -7.77 19.39
N GLY A 59 -6.12 -8.47 18.73
CA GLY A 59 -7.55 -8.51 19.07
C GLY A 59 -8.35 -7.32 18.55
N THR A 60 -7.81 -6.58 17.57
CA THR A 60 -8.49 -5.43 16.93
C THR A 60 -8.88 -5.68 15.48
N ASP A 61 -8.92 -6.94 15.05
CA ASP A 61 -9.11 -7.36 13.64
C ASP A 61 -8.04 -6.80 12.69
N SER A 62 -6.84 -6.60 13.22
CA SER A 62 -5.73 -6.02 12.50
C SER A 62 -5.19 -6.99 11.44
N VAL A 63 -5.21 -6.57 10.17
CA VAL A 63 -4.54 -7.30 9.08
C VAL A 63 -3.03 -7.39 9.32
N HIS A 64 -2.47 -6.44 10.05
CA HIS A 64 -1.05 -6.37 10.38
C HIS A 64 -0.64 -7.36 11.48
N TRP A 65 -1.51 -7.57 12.48
CA TRP A 65 -1.21 -8.36 13.68
C TRP A 65 -2.04 -9.64 13.82
N ASP A 66 -3.37 -9.57 13.62
CA ASP A 66 -4.25 -10.71 13.88
C ASP A 66 -4.31 -11.68 12.69
N MET A 67 -4.24 -11.15 11.46
CA MET A 67 -4.27 -12.01 10.27
C MET A 67 -3.09 -12.99 10.22
N PRO A 68 -1.82 -12.59 10.46
CA PRO A 68 -0.71 -13.53 10.49
C PRO A 68 -0.86 -14.60 11.58
N VAL A 69 -1.34 -14.23 12.77
CA VAL A 69 -1.57 -15.20 13.84
C VAL A 69 -2.59 -16.27 13.41
N ARG A 70 -3.66 -15.85 12.77
CA ARG A 70 -4.70 -16.75 12.29
C ARG A 70 -4.27 -17.57 11.07
N ASP A 71 -3.74 -16.93 10.04
CA ASP A 71 -3.51 -17.55 8.73
C ASP A 71 -2.19 -18.34 8.69
N GLU A 72 -1.20 -17.96 9.47
CA GLU A 72 0.06 -18.68 9.64
C GLU A 72 0.05 -19.63 10.85
N HIS A 73 -1.08 -19.71 11.57
CA HIS A 73 -1.23 -20.53 12.80
C HIS A 73 -0.11 -20.28 13.82
N MET A 74 0.25 -19.01 14.01
CA MET A 74 1.29 -18.62 14.94
C MET A 74 0.80 -18.73 16.39
N THR A 75 1.60 -19.33 17.26
CA THR A 75 1.32 -19.41 18.69
C THR A 75 1.53 -18.10 19.44
N LYS A 76 2.34 -17.21 18.87
CA LYS A 76 2.62 -15.84 19.30
C LYS A 76 3.09 -15.02 18.11
N ILE A 77 3.06 -13.71 18.23
CA ILE A 77 3.66 -12.79 17.26
C ILE A 77 4.55 -11.78 18.01
N VAL A 78 5.80 -11.63 17.52
CA VAL A 78 6.75 -10.65 18.03
C VAL A 78 6.61 -9.34 17.26
N ALA A 79 6.47 -9.43 15.93
CA ALA A 79 6.25 -8.27 15.09
C ALA A 79 5.49 -8.64 13.81
N GLY A 80 4.42 -7.91 13.54
CA GLY A 80 3.78 -7.86 12.24
C GLY A 80 4.51 -6.84 11.37
N MET A 81 5.13 -7.27 10.26
CA MET A 81 5.94 -6.40 9.41
C MET A 81 5.60 -6.56 7.92
N GLY A 82 4.45 -7.15 7.60
CA GLY A 82 4.08 -7.41 6.21
C GLY A 82 3.26 -6.27 5.59
N VAL A 83 2.13 -5.95 6.19
CA VAL A 83 1.15 -5.01 5.64
C VAL A 83 1.62 -3.56 5.80
N ALA A 84 1.33 -2.73 4.81
CA ALA A 84 1.72 -1.32 4.79
C ALA A 84 0.69 -0.44 5.54
N ASP A 85 0.60 -0.59 6.85
CA ASP A 85 -0.02 0.36 7.78
C ASP A 85 0.94 0.64 8.96
N MET A 86 0.61 1.57 9.86
CA MET A 86 1.51 2.01 10.90
C MET A 86 1.01 1.61 12.29
N ASP A 87 1.95 1.31 13.19
CA ASP A 87 1.66 0.97 14.59
C ASP A 87 1.72 2.17 15.53
N PHE A 88 1.36 3.34 15.05
CA PHE A 88 1.33 4.57 15.86
C PHE A 88 -0.10 4.98 16.20
N ARG A 89 -0.26 5.69 17.31
CA ARG A 89 -1.52 6.37 17.62
C ARG A 89 -1.81 7.38 16.51
N CYS A 90 -3.07 7.50 16.10
CA CYS A 90 -3.49 8.51 15.13
C CYS A 90 -3.14 9.93 15.61
N ALA A 91 -2.96 10.84 14.65
CA ALA A 91 -2.84 12.26 14.96
C ALA A 91 -4.00 12.73 15.85
N PRO A 92 -3.73 13.51 16.92
CA PRO A 92 -4.78 13.94 17.88
C PRO A 92 -5.94 14.66 17.22
N SER A 93 -5.69 15.44 16.16
CA SER A 93 -6.74 16.12 15.37
C SER A 93 -7.76 15.14 14.80
N ILE A 94 -7.30 13.99 14.30
CA ILE A 94 -8.16 12.93 13.74
C ILE A 94 -9.01 12.32 14.84
N THR A 95 -8.37 11.91 15.95
CA THR A 95 -9.07 11.27 17.07
C THR A 95 -10.14 12.19 17.64
N ALA A 96 -9.83 13.46 17.89
CA ALA A 96 -10.77 14.45 18.42
C ALA A 96 -11.96 14.68 17.46
N ALA A 97 -11.71 14.80 16.15
CA ALA A 97 -12.76 14.99 15.17
C ALA A 97 -13.69 13.77 15.07
N LEU A 98 -13.14 12.56 15.10
CA LEU A 98 -13.94 11.33 15.10
C LEU A 98 -14.76 11.17 16.37
N GLN A 99 -14.20 11.43 17.55
CA GLN A 99 -14.94 11.41 18.83
C GLN A 99 -16.11 12.38 18.80
N LYS A 100 -15.89 13.62 18.35
CA LYS A 100 -16.96 14.63 18.19
C LYS A 100 -18.03 14.13 17.22
N ARG A 101 -17.65 13.50 16.09
CA ARG A 101 -18.60 13.00 15.10
C ARG A 101 -19.41 11.82 15.61
N VAL A 102 -18.78 10.88 16.31
CA VAL A 102 -19.46 9.71 16.88
C VAL A 102 -20.43 10.10 17.99
N ALA A 103 -20.14 11.13 18.76
CA ALA A 103 -21.04 11.67 19.79
C ALA A 103 -22.33 12.27 19.20
N PHE A 104 -22.39 12.59 17.91
CA PHE A 104 -23.62 13.08 17.28
C PHE A 104 -24.50 11.91 16.83
N PRO A 105 -25.73 11.77 17.34
CA PRO A 105 -26.51 10.52 17.26
C PRO A 105 -27.27 10.33 15.92
N ASN A 106 -26.79 10.89 14.81
CA ASN A 106 -27.43 10.74 13.50
C ASN A 106 -26.40 10.43 12.40
N TRP A 107 -26.70 9.45 11.56
CA TRP A 107 -25.85 8.92 10.50
C TRP A 107 -26.52 9.04 9.12
N GLY A 108 -27.25 10.13 8.88
CA GLY A 108 -27.83 10.44 7.57
C GLY A 108 -26.76 10.63 6.48
N TYR A 109 -27.23 10.85 5.26
CA TYR A 109 -26.35 11.06 4.11
C TYR A 109 -25.43 12.26 4.31
N ASN A 110 -24.20 12.13 3.83
CA ASN A 110 -23.22 13.22 3.83
C ASN A 110 -23.10 13.87 2.45
N ILE A 111 -22.73 15.13 2.46
CA ILE A 111 -22.37 15.88 1.26
C ILE A 111 -20.89 15.58 0.96
N ILE A 112 -20.60 14.89 -0.13
CA ILE A 112 -19.23 14.49 -0.49
C ILE A 112 -18.55 15.62 -1.28
N ASP A 113 -19.14 16.02 -2.40
CA ASP A 113 -18.56 16.95 -3.35
C ASP A 113 -19.46 18.15 -3.69
N GLY A 114 -20.50 18.36 -2.90
CA GLY A 114 -21.44 19.46 -3.07
C GLY A 114 -22.65 19.13 -3.91
N ASP A 115 -22.59 18.14 -4.80
CA ASP A 115 -23.79 17.70 -5.47
C ASP A 115 -23.61 16.47 -6.38
N LEU A 116 -23.90 15.31 -5.85
CA LEU A 116 -23.99 14.10 -6.67
C LEU A 116 -25.10 14.20 -7.74
N PHE A 117 -26.08 15.08 -7.53
CA PHE A 117 -27.29 15.23 -8.35
C PHE A 117 -27.41 16.57 -9.07
N MET A 118 -26.67 17.61 -8.65
CA MET A 118 -26.89 18.99 -9.14
C MET A 118 -25.63 19.65 -9.77
N GLY A 119 -24.48 18.98 -9.86
CA GLY A 119 -23.35 19.42 -10.67
C GLY A 119 -22.46 20.51 -10.07
N ASN A 120 -22.54 20.78 -8.78
CA ASN A 120 -21.72 21.77 -8.07
C ASN A 120 -20.50 21.11 -7.40
N ALA A 121 -19.76 20.28 -8.12
CA ALA A 121 -18.55 19.66 -7.61
C ALA A 121 -17.53 20.69 -7.09
N GLY A 122 -16.89 20.39 -5.99
CA GLY A 122 -15.69 21.09 -5.56
C GLY A 122 -15.83 22.13 -4.48
N ASN A 123 -17.01 22.39 -3.94
CA ASN A 123 -17.22 23.50 -2.99
C ASN A 123 -17.47 23.08 -1.53
N THR A 124 -17.20 21.80 -1.19
CA THR A 124 -17.31 21.35 0.20
C THR A 124 -16.02 21.60 0.98
N PRO A 125 -16.07 21.76 2.33
CA PRO A 125 -14.89 21.86 3.16
C PRO A 125 -13.94 20.68 2.99
N PHE A 126 -14.45 19.48 2.67
CA PHE A 126 -13.67 18.28 2.39
C PHE A 126 -12.79 18.45 1.15
N ILE A 127 -13.38 18.83 0.02
CA ILE A 127 -12.67 19.05 -1.24
C ILE A 127 -11.67 20.21 -1.11
N GLN A 128 -12.09 21.32 -0.50
CA GLN A 128 -11.23 22.47 -0.26
C GLN A 128 -10.03 22.12 0.65
N GLY A 129 -10.23 21.25 1.63
CA GLY A 129 -9.16 20.73 2.49
C GLY A 129 -8.11 19.96 1.69
N ILE A 130 -8.53 19.09 0.77
CA ILE A 130 -7.64 18.35 -0.13
C ILE A 130 -6.86 19.30 -1.04
N VAL A 131 -7.53 20.26 -1.68
CA VAL A 131 -6.89 21.25 -2.56
C VAL A 131 -5.85 22.08 -1.80
N ALA A 132 -6.21 22.61 -0.63
CA ALA A 132 -5.33 23.41 0.20
C ALA A 132 -4.10 22.62 0.69
N TRP A 133 -4.30 21.35 1.09
CA TRP A 133 -3.22 20.44 1.48
C TRP A 133 -2.21 20.25 0.36
N ASN A 134 -2.69 19.92 -0.84
CA ASN A 134 -1.82 19.66 -2.00
C ASN A 134 -1.07 20.91 -2.45
N LYS A 135 -1.73 22.07 -2.44
CA LYS A 135 -1.07 23.35 -2.75
C LYS A 135 0.03 23.67 -1.76
N ARG A 136 -0.29 23.60 -0.45
CA ARG A 136 0.64 23.96 0.61
C ARG A 136 1.83 23.02 0.69
N ARG A 137 1.59 21.70 0.63
CA ARG A 137 2.61 20.69 0.90
C ARG A 137 3.43 20.31 -0.34
N TYR A 138 2.82 20.32 -1.51
CA TYR A 138 3.45 19.80 -2.74
C TYR A 138 3.49 20.80 -3.89
N GLY A 139 2.92 21.97 -3.72
CA GLY A 139 2.84 22.99 -4.78
C GLY A 139 1.91 22.60 -5.94
N ILE A 140 1.02 21.63 -5.75
CA ILE A 140 0.07 21.17 -6.77
C ILE A 140 -1.16 22.06 -6.75
N ASP A 141 -1.46 22.69 -7.90
CA ASP A 141 -2.72 23.40 -8.13
C ASP A 141 -3.75 22.43 -8.69
N ILE A 142 -4.77 22.11 -7.90
CA ILE A 142 -5.86 21.23 -8.31
C ILE A 142 -7.10 22.09 -8.54
N ASP A 143 -7.70 22.00 -9.73
CA ASP A 143 -9.06 22.52 -9.95
C ASP A 143 -10.04 21.64 -9.17
N PRO A 144 -10.77 22.18 -8.17
CA PRO A 144 -11.72 21.39 -7.40
C PRO A 144 -12.82 20.73 -8.25
N LYS A 145 -13.10 21.25 -9.44
CA LYS A 145 -14.05 20.64 -10.40
C LYS A 145 -13.45 19.44 -11.15
N GLN A 146 -12.16 19.23 -11.05
CA GLN A 146 -11.42 18.11 -11.64
C GLN A 146 -10.83 17.19 -10.58
N LEU A 147 -11.45 17.17 -9.38
CA LEU A 147 -11.11 16.30 -8.27
C LEU A 147 -12.28 15.34 -8.00
N GLY A 148 -12.06 14.05 -8.17
CA GLY A 148 -13.01 12.99 -7.86
C GLY A 148 -12.61 12.23 -6.60
N VAL A 149 -13.57 11.61 -5.94
CA VAL A 149 -13.36 10.81 -4.73
C VAL A 149 -13.62 9.33 -4.99
N SER A 150 -12.96 8.46 -4.22
CA SER A 150 -13.15 7.01 -4.29
C SER A 150 -12.93 6.36 -2.92
N ALA A 151 -13.42 5.14 -2.75
CA ALA A 151 -13.26 4.36 -1.52
C ALA A 151 -11.82 3.86 -1.28
N GLY A 152 -10.87 4.27 -2.10
CA GLY A 152 -9.45 3.92 -2.02
C GLY A 152 -8.75 4.17 -3.34
N VAL A 153 -7.41 4.22 -3.34
CA VAL A 153 -6.63 4.41 -4.57
C VAL A 153 -6.87 3.27 -5.57
N ILE A 154 -6.91 2.02 -5.12
CA ILE A 154 -7.18 0.87 -5.99
C ILE A 154 -8.55 0.95 -6.66
N PRO A 155 -9.68 1.22 -5.97
CA PRO A 155 -10.96 1.49 -6.63
C PRO A 155 -10.90 2.62 -7.66
N GLY A 156 -10.17 3.70 -7.39
CA GLY A 156 -9.97 4.78 -8.35
C GLY A 156 -9.19 4.34 -9.59
N ILE A 157 -8.13 3.55 -9.42
CA ILE A 157 -7.37 2.97 -10.55
C ILE A 157 -8.26 2.02 -11.37
N VAL A 158 -9.09 1.20 -10.72
CA VAL A 158 -10.06 0.33 -11.42
C VAL A 158 -10.99 1.17 -12.29
N SER A 159 -11.50 2.30 -11.78
CA SER A 159 -12.35 3.20 -12.57
C SER A 159 -11.63 3.76 -13.80
N ALA A 160 -10.37 4.19 -13.65
CA ALA A 160 -9.56 4.67 -14.78
C ALA A 160 -9.27 3.54 -15.79
N LEU A 161 -8.95 2.33 -15.32
CA LEU A 161 -8.77 1.18 -16.21
C LEU A 161 -10.05 0.84 -16.98
N GLN A 162 -11.21 0.88 -16.34
CA GLN A 162 -12.50 0.69 -17.03
C GLN A 162 -12.78 1.75 -18.11
N ALA A 163 -12.32 2.99 -17.86
CA ALA A 163 -12.50 4.08 -18.81
C ALA A 163 -11.56 3.99 -20.02
N PHE A 164 -10.32 3.53 -19.83
CA PHE A 164 -9.27 3.68 -20.85
C PHE A 164 -8.62 2.38 -21.32
N ALA A 165 -8.80 1.27 -20.62
CA ALA A 165 -8.21 -0.01 -20.94
C ALA A 165 -9.29 -1.04 -21.27
N PRO A 166 -9.70 -1.19 -22.55
CA PRO A 166 -10.65 -2.21 -22.96
C PRO A 166 -10.23 -3.61 -22.48
N LYS A 167 -11.21 -4.46 -22.20
CA LYS A 167 -10.96 -5.85 -21.80
C LYS A 167 -9.97 -6.53 -22.76
N GLY A 168 -8.94 -7.16 -22.21
CA GLY A 168 -7.89 -7.84 -22.96
C GLY A 168 -6.73 -6.93 -23.39
N SER A 169 -6.85 -5.59 -23.24
CA SER A 169 -5.71 -4.71 -23.49
C SER A 169 -4.64 -4.86 -22.40
N LYS A 170 -3.42 -4.48 -22.74
CA LYS A 170 -2.28 -4.56 -21.84
C LYS A 170 -2.13 -3.29 -21.01
N VAL A 171 -1.66 -3.45 -19.77
CA VAL A 171 -1.30 -2.37 -18.84
C VAL A 171 0.17 -2.51 -18.48
N LEU A 172 0.97 -1.51 -18.85
CA LEU A 172 2.41 -1.52 -18.64
C LEU A 172 2.75 -1.11 -17.19
N MET A 173 3.62 -1.89 -16.55
CA MET A 173 4.13 -1.62 -15.21
C MET A 173 5.62 -1.95 -15.11
N VAL A 174 6.39 -1.14 -14.38
CA VAL A 174 7.74 -1.53 -13.95
C VAL A 174 7.62 -2.51 -12.78
N THR A 175 8.44 -3.56 -12.78
CA THR A 175 8.37 -4.60 -11.73
C THR A 175 9.70 -4.73 -10.99
N PRO A 176 9.67 -5.10 -9.66
CA PRO A 176 8.50 -5.54 -8.88
C PRO A 176 7.45 -4.44 -8.79
N SER A 177 6.16 -4.79 -8.74
CA SER A 177 5.05 -3.82 -8.72
C SER A 177 4.02 -4.20 -7.67
N TYR A 178 3.28 -3.22 -7.15
CA TYR A 178 2.34 -3.45 -6.05
C TYR A 178 1.25 -4.45 -6.40
N VAL A 179 1.02 -5.42 -5.51
CA VAL A 179 0.02 -6.51 -5.67
C VAL A 179 -1.39 -5.99 -5.99
N GLY A 180 -1.76 -4.83 -5.46
CA GLY A 180 -3.07 -4.21 -5.74
C GLY A 180 -3.27 -3.84 -7.20
N PHE A 181 -2.20 -3.58 -7.96
CA PHE A 181 -2.33 -3.33 -9.40
C PHE A 181 -2.71 -4.60 -10.14
N TYR A 182 -2.10 -5.74 -9.83
CA TYR A 182 -2.50 -7.03 -10.41
C TYR A 182 -3.96 -7.38 -10.10
N ALA A 183 -4.41 -7.11 -8.87
CA ALA A 183 -5.83 -7.25 -8.52
C ALA A 183 -6.73 -6.34 -9.38
N SER A 184 -6.32 -5.08 -9.59
CA SER A 184 -7.05 -4.12 -10.46
C SER A 184 -7.17 -4.64 -11.90
N LEU A 185 -6.08 -5.20 -12.44
CA LEU A 185 -6.07 -5.80 -13.77
C LEU A 185 -7.01 -7.02 -13.85
N GLY A 186 -7.03 -7.85 -12.81
CA GLY A 186 -7.95 -8.97 -12.71
C GLY A 186 -9.42 -8.54 -12.73
N PHE A 187 -9.77 -7.49 -11.98
CA PHE A 187 -11.14 -6.94 -11.97
C PHE A 187 -11.56 -6.37 -13.32
N THR A 188 -10.67 -5.68 -14.01
CA THR A 188 -10.95 -5.06 -15.32
C THR A 188 -10.77 -6.01 -16.50
N LYS A 189 -10.26 -7.24 -16.25
CA LYS A 189 -9.93 -8.21 -17.30
C LYS A 189 -8.91 -7.67 -18.32
N THR A 190 -7.99 -6.83 -17.85
CA THR A 190 -6.81 -6.37 -18.58
C THR A 190 -5.61 -7.26 -18.26
N VAL A 191 -4.55 -7.16 -19.04
CA VAL A 191 -3.38 -8.05 -18.96
C VAL A 191 -2.14 -7.27 -18.50
N PRO A 192 -1.35 -7.77 -17.55
CA PRO A 192 -0.12 -7.11 -17.17
C PRO A 192 0.93 -7.20 -18.29
N GLU A 193 1.56 -6.08 -18.63
CA GLU A 193 2.79 -6.02 -19.40
C GLU A 193 3.90 -5.56 -18.45
N GLU A 194 4.80 -6.49 -18.09
CA GLU A 194 5.79 -6.28 -17.04
C GLU A 194 7.14 -5.87 -17.62
N SER A 195 7.67 -4.72 -17.21
CA SER A 195 9.04 -4.28 -17.50
C SER A 195 9.91 -4.42 -16.24
N PRO A 196 10.73 -5.47 -16.14
CA PRO A 196 11.60 -5.68 -14.98
C PRO A 196 12.63 -4.55 -14.84
N MET A 197 12.67 -3.94 -13.67
CA MET A 197 13.73 -3.01 -13.32
C MET A 197 15.05 -3.75 -13.09
N LYS A 198 16.16 -3.03 -13.26
CA LYS A 198 17.51 -3.52 -12.96
C LYS A 198 17.97 -3.03 -11.60
N MET A 199 18.66 -3.90 -10.86
CA MET A 199 19.36 -3.50 -9.65
C MET A 199 20.77 -3.01 -10.03
N VAL A 200 21.00 -1.71 -9.88
CA VAL A 200 22.28 -1.06 -10.20
C VAL A 200 22.80 -0.39 -8.94
N ASN A 201 23.96 -0.82 -8.46
CA ASN A 201 24.59 -0.30 -7.23
C ASN A 201 23.65 -0.24 -6.02
N GLY A 202 22.83 -1.28 -5.82
CA GLY A 202 21.86 -1.35 -4.72
C GLY A 202 20.57 -0.52 -4.91
N ARG A 203 20.33 0.03 -6.10
CA ARG A 203 19.19 0.87 -6.46
C ARG A 203 18.45 0.30 -7.66
N TYR A 204 17.14 0.26 -7.61
CA TYR A 204 16.33 -0.11 -8.77
C TYR A 204 16.33 0.99 -9.82
N GLU A 205 16.55 0.64 -11.07
CA GLU A 205 16.49 1.54 -12.22
C GLU A 205 15.60 0.96 -13.31
N ILE A 206 14.87 1.82 -14.02
CA ILE A 206 14.05 1.42 -15.15
C ILE A 206 14.98 1.03 -16.31
N ASP A 207 14.79 -0.17 -16.85
CA ASP A 207 15.38 -0.55 -18.13
C ASP A 207 14.63 0.15 -19.26
N TRP A 208 15.05 1.33 -19.62
CA TRP A 208 14.37 2.17 -20.60
C TRP A 208 14.22 1.52 -21.97
N ALA A 209 15.17 0.68 -22.38
CA ALA A 209 15.10 -0.02 -23.66
C ALA A 209 14.02 -1.11 -23.63
N ASP A 210 13.95 -1.88 -22.51
CA ASP A 210 12.89 -2.86 -22.32
C ASP A 210 11.53 -2.20 -22.16
N PHE A 211 11.48 -1.11 -21.37
CA PHE A 211 10.26 -0.36 -21.11
C PHE A 211 9.63 0.18 -22.42
N GLU A 212 10.41 0.84 -23.27
CA GLU A 212 9.92 1.35 -24.55
C GLU A 212 9.57 0.23 -25.54
N ARG A 213 10.35 -0.85 -25.59
CA ARG A 213 10.08 -2.01 -26.44
C ARG A 213 8.71 -2.66 -26.14
N ARG A 214 8.24 -2.56 -24.91
CA ARG A 214 6.94 -3.09 -24.47
C ARG A 214 5.75 -2.19 -24.78
N MET A 215 5.97 -0.98 -25.26
CA MET A 215 4.92 -0.02 -25.60
C MET A 215 4.30 -0.32 -26.97
N THR A 216 3.70 -1.52 -27.07
CA THR A 216 3.00 -1.98 -28.27
C THR A 216 1.59 -1.36 -28.37
N PRO A 217 0.92 -1.43 -29.53
CA PRO A 217 -0.43 -0.89 -29.70
C PRO A 217 -1.49 -1.47 -28.76
N GLU A 218 -1.25 -2.66 -28.17
CA GLU A 218 -2.15 -3.26 -27.20
C GLU A 218 -2.06 -2.61 -25.82
N VAL A 219 -0.97 -1.90 -25.52
CA VAL A 219 -0.79 -1.17 -24.26
C VAL A 219 -1.57 0.13 -24.33
N LYS A 220 -2.54 0.31 -23.43
CA LYS A 220 -3.40 1.51 -23.39
C LYS A 220 -3.09 2.40 -22.19
N VAL A 221 -2.63 1.80 -21.11
CA VAL A 221 -2.39 2.46 -19.83
C VAL A 221 -1.05 2.00 -19.28
N SER A 222 -0.36 2.88 -18.57
CA SER A 222 0.79 2.54 -17.76
C SER A 222 0.56 3.00 -16.32
N ILE A 223 0.87 2.15 -15.34
CA ILE A 223 0.74 2.46 -13.91
C ILE A 223 2.13 2.67 -13.33
N ILE A 224 2.34 3.81 -12.69
CA ILE A 224 3.56 4.12 -11.93
C ILE A 224 3.21 4.38 -10.46
N CYS A 225 3.97 3.76 -9.54
CA CYS A 225 3.90 4.07 -8.11
C CYS A 225 4.99 5.09 -7.76
N ASN A 226 4.64 6.20 -7.15
CA ASN A 226 5.54 7.34 -6.88
C ASN A 226 5.31 7.96 -5.49
N PRO A 227 6.14 7.67 -4.47
CA PRO A 227 7.29 6.76 -4.44
C PRO A 227 6.93 5.30 -4.69
N HIS A 228 7.93 4.53 -5.13
CA HIS A 228 7.72 3.19 -5.64
C HIS A 228 7.67 2.13 -4.53
N ASN A 229 6.57 1.40 -4.44
CA ASN A 229 6.38 0.22 -3.61
C ASN A 229 6.39 -1.05 -4.52
N PRO A 230 7.28 -2.02 -4.27
CA PRO A 230 8.10 -2.21 -3.06
C PRO A 230 9.54 -1.70 -3.16
N GLY A 231 9.99 -1.26 -4.33
CA GLY A 231 11.42 -0.97 -4.61
C GLY A 231 12.01 0.25 -3.88
N GLY A 232 11.20 1.01 -3.13
CA GLY A 232 11.66 2.11 -2.28
C GLY A 232 12.22 3.32 -3.06
N ARG A 233 11.87 3.49 -4.35
CA ARG A 233 12.38 4.60 -5.17
C ARG A 233 11.56 5.88 -4.98
N ALA A 234 12.23 7.01 -4.81
CA ALA A 234 11.69 8.34 -5.09
C ALA A 234 12.19 8.77 -6.48
N TRP A 235 11.27 8.75 -7.46
CA TRP A 235 11.64 9.04 -8.84
C TRP A 235 12.10 10.50 -9.01
N THR A 236 13.19 10.70 -9.74
CA THR A 236 13.65 12.02 -10.11
C THR A 236 12.74 12.67 -11.15
N ARG A 237 12.80 14.01 -11.28
CA ARG A 237 12.06 14.73 -12.32
C ARG A 237 12.40 14.22 -13.72
N ASP A 238 13.68 13.96 -13.99
CA ASP A 238 14.13 13.48 -15.29
C ASP A 238 13.59 12.08 -15.61
N GLU A 239 13.58 11.16 -14.62
CA GLU A 239 12.99 9.84 -14.79
C GLU A 239 11.49 9.92 -15.07
N LEU A 240 10.74 10.73 -14.30
CA LEU A 240 9.30 10.91 -14.51
C LEU A 240 9.00 11.62 -15.85
N THR A 241 9.82 12.60 -16.23
CA THR A 241 9.70 13.28 -17.53
C THR A 241 9.90 12.31 -18.67
N ARG A 242 10.98 11.50 -18.62
CA ARG A 242 11.24 10.48 -19.63
C ARG A 242 10.12 9.45 -19.71
N TYR A 243 9.64 8.98 -18.55
CA TYR A 243 8.52 8.06 -18.46
C TYR A 243 7.26 8.62 -19.14
N GLY A 244 6.89 9.85 -18.81
CA GLY A 244 5.72 10.53 -19.36
C GLY A 244 5.85 10.82 -20.86
N GLN A 245 7.03 11.24 -21.33
CA GLN A 245 7.30 11.46 -22.75
C GLN A 245 7.16 10.19 -23.58
N LEU A 246 7.70 9.07 -23.09
CA LEU A 246 7.55 7.77 -23.75
C LEU A 246 6.08 7.33 -23.80
N CYS A 247 5.37 7.42 -22.68
CA CYS A 247 3.94 7.09 -22.64
C CYS A 247 3.14 7.95 -23.62
N LYS A 248 3.38 9.27 -23.65
CA LYS A 248 2.72 10.18 -24.59
C LYS A 248 3.04 9.86 -26.04
N LYS A 249 4.31 9.60 -26.37
CA LYS A 249 4.77 9.22 -27.72
C LYS A 249 4.00 8.00 -28.25
N HIS A 250 3.70 7.05 -27.38
CA HIS A 250 3.00 5.81 -27.73
C HIS A 250 1.48 5.83 -27.44
N ASN A 251 0.90 7.01 -27.13
CA ASN A 251 -0.53 7.19 -26.81
C ASN A 251 -0.98 6.34 -25.61
N ILE A 252 -0.15 6.20 -24.59
CA ILE A 252 -0.41 5.46 -23.37
C ILE A 252 -0.72 6.45 -22.26
N ILE A 253 -1.87 6.30 -21.57
CA ILE A 253 -2.27 7.15 -20.45
C ILE A 253 -1.51 6.70 -19.19
N VAL A 254 -1.02 7.65 -18.39
CA VAL A 254 -0.32 7.37 -17.14
C VAL A 254 -1.28 7.44 -15.95
N LEU A 255 -1.33 6.38 -15.15
CA LEU A 255 -1.96 6.37 -13.83
C LEU A 255 -0.85 6.45 -12.78
N SER A 256 -0.74 7.61 -12.11
CA SER A 256 0.25 7.84 -11.07
C SER A 256 -0.34 7.57 -9.69
N ASP A 257 0.04 6.44 -9.09
CA ASP A 257 -0.28 6.13 -7.69
C ASP A 257 0.74 6.82 -6.77
N GLU A 258 0.30 7.88 -6.10
CA GLU A 258 1.14 8.70 -5.23
C GLU A 258 0.76 8.58 -3.75
N ILE A 259 0.19 7.44 -3.36
CA ILE A 259 -0.30 7.21 -1.99
C ILE A 259 0.81 7.28 -0.92
N HIS A 260 2.07 7.04 -1.30
CA HIS A 260 3.23 7.08 -0.41
C HIS A 260 3.98 8.42 -0.40
N CYS A 261 3.46 9.45 -1.05
CA CYS A 261 4.16 10.72 -1.34
C CYS A 261 4.74 11.45 -0.13
N ASP A 262 4.22 11.23 1.07
CA ASP A 262 4.71 11.86 2.30
C ASP A 262 5.97 11.21 2.86
N PHE A 263 6.19 9.93 2.59
CA PHE A 263 7.31 9.18 3.14
C PHE A 263 8.51 9.24 2.20
N ILE A 264 9.31 10.28 2.37
CA ILE A 264 10.54 10.50 1.61
C ILE A 264 11.71 10.54 2.59
N SER A 265 12.70 9.72 2.35
CA SER A 265 13.92 9.68 3.15
C SER A 265 14.76 10.95 2.98
N LYS A 266 15.48 11.34 4.03
CA LYS A 266 16.36 12.52 4.01
C LYS A 266 17.34 12.46 2.83
N GLY A 267 17.51 13.59 2.17
CA GLY A 267 18.33 13.71 0.96
C GLY A 267 17.60 13.46 -0.37
N HIS A 268 16.35 12.99 -0.32
CA HIS A 268 15.52 12.78 -1.51
C HIS A 268 14.34 13.74 -1.57
N LYS A 269 13.67 13.80 -2.72
CA LYS A 269 12.48 14.65 -2.93
C LYS A 269 11.38 13.88 -3.63
N TYR A 270 10.16 14.05 -3.17
CA TYR A 270 8.98 13.68 -3.95
C TYR A 270 8.75 14.70 -5.07
N VAL A 271 8.58 14.21 -6.27
CA VAL A 271 8.20 15.00 -7.45
C VAL A 271 6.80 14.54 -7.87
N PRO A 272 5.76 15.35 -7.65
CA PRO A 272 4.41 15.00 -8.12
C PRO A 272 4.38 14.90 -9.65
N PHE A 273 3.78 13.86 -10.20
CA PHE A 273 3.67 13.68 -11.66
C PHE A 273 2.92 14.85 -12.32
N ALA A 274 1.89 15.36 -11.64
CA ALA A 274 1.12 16.52 -12.09
C ALA A 274 1.89 17.85 -12.16
N THR A 275 3.13 17.91 -11.67
CA THR A 275 4.01 19.10 -11.74
C THR A 275 5.05 19.03 -12.85
N LEU A 276 4.99 18.00 -13.69
CA LEU A 276 5.78 17.90 -14.90
C LEU A 276 5.25 18.87 -15.97
N ASP A 277 5.93 18.90 -17.13
CA ASP A 277 5.49 19.72 -18.25
C ASP A 277 4.01 19.45 -18.58
N LYS A 278 3.29 20.49 -18.92
CA LYS A 278 1.82 20.46 -19.08
C LYS A 278 1.34 19.33 -19.97
N ASP A 279 2.01 19.05 -21.04
CA ASP A 279 1.63 18.04 -22.03
C ASP A 279 1.83 16.59 -21.50
N ILE A 280 2.74 16.41 -20.53
CA ILE A 280 2.94 15.15 -19.80
C ILE A 280 1.88 15.02 -18.70
N ALA A 281 1.68 16.09 -17.92
CA ALA A 281 0.69 16.13 -16.86
C ALA A 281 -0.74 15.90 -17.40
N ASP A 282 -1.08 16.53 -18.54
CA ASP A 282 -2.39 16.36 -19.20
C ASP A 282 -2.62 14.93 -19.76
N ASN A 283 -1.58 14.10 -19.87
CA ASN A 283 -1.67 12.69 -20.24
C ASN A 283 -1.70 11.76 -19.00
N SER A 284 -2.04 12.28 -17.83
CA SER A 284 -2.00 11.52 -16.59
C SER A 284 -3.23 11.74 -15.70
N ILE A 285 -3.43 10.77 -14.79
CA ILE A 285 -4.36 10.85 -13.67
C ILE A 285 -3.57 10.51 -12.43
N THR A 286 -3.62 11.36 -11.41
CA THR A 286 -2.95 11.18 -10.13
C THR A 286 -3.95 10.69 -9.07
N PHE A 287 -3.54 9.67 -8.30
CA PHE A 287 -4.32 9.06 -7.22
C PHE A 287 -3.60 9.25 -5.90
N LYS A 288 -4.29 9.75 -4.88
CA LYS A 288 -3.73 10.00 -3.54
C LYS A 288 -4.75 9.70 -2.44
N SER A 289 -4.25 9.62 -1.21
CA SER A 289 -5.06 9.37 -0.01
C SER A 289 -4.23 9.63 1.25
N GLY A 290 -4.86 10.01 2.35
CA GLY A 290 -4.25 10.02 3.68
C GLY A 290 -4.09 8.62 4.30
N SER A 291 -4.53 7.57 3.61
CA SER A 291 -4.51 6.19 4.12
C SER A 291 -3.13 5.72 4.58
N LYS A 292 -2.06 6.13 3.88
CA LYS A 292 -0.69 5.80 4.27
C LYS A 292 -0.10 6.85 5.20
N SER A 293 -0.32 8.13 4.90
CA SER A 293 0.22 9.25 5.67
C SER A 293 -0.23 9.27 7.13
N PHE A 294 -1.47 8.83 7.39
CA PHE A 294 -2.09 8.88 8.72
C PHE A 294 -2.61 7.51 9.20
N SER A 295 -2.24 6.42 8.54
CA SER A 295 -2.72 5.06 8.85
C SER A 295 -4.26 4.92 8.84
N LEU A 296 -4.93 5.53 7.87
CA LEU A 296 -6.39 5.57 7.73
C LEU A 296 -6.93 4.56 6.70
N ALA A 297 -6.19 3.51 6.38
CA ALA A 297 -6.56 2.57 5.31
C ALA A 297 -7.93 1.90 5.52
N ALA A 298 -8.32 1.66 6.78
CA ALA A 298 -9.63 1.10 7.12
C ALA A 298 -10.79 2.08 6.88
N MET A 299 -10.54 3.38 6.86
CA MET A 299 -11.55 4.41 6.62
C MET A 299 -12.06 4.44 5.18
N LYS A 300 -11.27 3.93 4.22
CA LYS A 300 -11.68 3.83 2.80
C LYS A 300 -12.00 5.18 2.18
N CYS A 301 -11.03 6.11 2.19
CA CYS A 301 -11.11 7.41 1.56
C CYS A 301 -9.89 7.67 0.70
N ALA A 302 -10.10 8.03 -0.55
CA ALA A 302 -9.08 8.44 -1.50
C ALA A 302 -9.66 9.42 -2.52
N TRP A 303 -8.79 10.00 -3.31
CA TRP A 303 -9.18 10.97 -4.33
C TRP A 303 -8.22 10.90 -5.51
N PHE A 304 -8.71 11.36 -6.65
CA PHE A 304 -7.94 11.43 -7.89
C PHE A 304 -8.24 12.73 -8.64
N PHE A 305 -7.31 13.15 -9.45
CA PHE A 305 -7.47 14.34 -10.29
C PHE A 305 -6.66 14.23 -11.58
N SER A 306 -7.02 15.04 -12.55
CA SER A 306 -6.26 15.24 -13.79
C SER A 306 -6.42 16.69 -14.24
N SER A 307 -5.35 17.30 -14.77
CA SER A 307 -5.42 18.59 -15.46
C SER A 307 -6.13 18.51 -16.81
N ASN A 308 -6.35 17.30 -17.33
CA ASN A 308 -7.10 17.06 -18.56
C ASN A 308 -8.57 16.75 -18.23
N PRO A 309 -9.52 17.65 -18.56
CA PRO A 309 -10.94 17.44 -18.26
C PRO A 309 -11.52 16.16 -18.87
N LYS A 310 -11.04 15.72 -20.03
CA LYS A 310 -11.53 14.50 -20.67
C LYS A 310 -11.14 13.25 -19.89
N LEU A 311 -9.88 13.19 -19.42
CA LEU A 311 -9.41 12.08 -18.59
C LEU A 311 -10.14 12.06 -17.24
N PHE A 312 -10.29 13.21 -16.62
CA PHE A 312 -11.04 13.34 -15.38
C PHE A 312 -12.50 12.88 -15.53
N GLN A 313 -13.23 13.44 -16.51
CA GLN A 313 -14.64 13.13 -16.72
C GLN A 313 -14.87 11.64 -17.01
N ALA A 314 -14.06 11.03 -17.86
CA ALA A 314 -14.18 9.61 -18.17
C ALA A 314 -13.91 8.72 -16.94
N THR A 315 -12.89 9.03 -16.15
CA THR A 315 -12.60 8.31 -14.89
C THR A 315 -13.72 8.49 -13.88
N ASN A 316 -14.20 9.72 -13.71
CA ASN A 316 -15.26 10.04 -12.76
C ASN A 316 -16.59 9.37 -13.14
N ALA A 317 -16.91 9.31 -14.44
CA ALA A 317 -18.10 8.61 -14.93
C ALA A 317 -18.06 7.09 -14.71
N ALA A 318 -16.86 6.50 -14.70
CA ALA A 318 -16.65 5.09 -14.39
C ALA A 318 -16.52 4.84 -12.86
N SER A 319 -16.45 5.88 -12.05
CA SER A 319 -16.31 5.80 -10.60
C SER A 319 -17.68 5.76 -9.92
N PHE A 320 -17.75 5.00 -8.82
CA PHE A 320 -18.89 5.09 -7.91
C PHE A 320 -18.41 5.68 -6.59
N PRO A 321 -18.53 7.01 -6.38
CA PRO A 321 -18.06 7.67 -5.18
C PRO A 321 -18.92 7.23 -3.99
N SER A 322 -18.32 6.45 -3.10
CA SER A 322 -18.97 6.00 -1.87
C SER A 322 -17.95 6.03 -0.74
N ILE A 323 -17.94 7.13 0.00
CA ILE A 323 -17.12 7.28 1.21
C ILE A 323 -18.03 7.53 2.41
N SER A 324 -17.68 6.94 3.54
CA SER A 324 -18.45 7.12 4.77
C SER A 324 -18.19 8.49 5.40
N ASN A 325 -19.16 8.99 6.18
CA ASN A 325 -18.97 10.23 6.91
C ASN A 325 -17.76 10.21 7.86
N PRO A 326 -17.50 9.14 8.65
CA PRO A 326 -16.27 9.06 9.45
C PRO A 326 -14.99 9.15 8.61
N ALA A 327 -14.96 8.59 7.40
CA ALA A 327 -13.83 8.68 6.50
C ALA A 327 -13.54 10.12 6.06
N MET A 328 -14.58 10.87 5.67
CA MET A 328 -14.46 12.30 5.33
C MET A 328 -13.94 13.12 6.52
N VAL A 329 -14.52 12.90 7.71
CA VAL A 329 -14.15 13.63 8.93
C VAL A 329 -12.69 13.35 9.30
N ALA A 330 -12.26 12.10 9.20
CA ALA A 330 -10.87 11.73 9.48
C ALA A 330 -9.89 12.39 8.51
N GLU A 331 -10.18 12.36 7.20
CA GLU A 331 -9.32 12.96 6.16
C GLU A 331 -9.26 14.48 6.28
N GLN A 332 -10.40 15.14 6.51
CA GLN A 332 -10.44 16.59 6.77
C GLN A 332 -9.59 16.97 7.99
N ALA A 333 -9.74 16.25 9.09
CA ALA A 333 -8.99 16.53 10.31
C ALA A 333 -7.48 16.25 10.15
N ALA A 334 -7.12 15.24 9.35
CA ALA A 334 -5.75 14.94 8.98
C ALA A 334 -5.10 16.13 8.25
N TYR A 335 -5.75 16.63 7.21
CA TYR A 335 -5.20 17.73 6.40
C TYR A 335 -5.29 19.11 7.07
N ALA A 336 -6.24 19.31 7.98
CA ALA A 336 -6.39 20.56 8.71
C ALA A 336 -5.43 20.71 9.89
N GLY A 337 -5.12 19.61 10.60
CA GLY A 337 -4.36 19.70 11.86
C GLY A 337 -3.35 18.57 12.09
N GLY A 338 -3.11 17.69 11.10
CA GLY A 338 -2.22 16.54 11.25
C GLY A 338 -0.80 16.76 10.73
N GLU A 339 -0.47 17.91 10.15
CA GLU A 339 0.79 18.12 9.42
C GLU A 339 2.02 17.99 10.31
N ASP A 340 2.00 18.58 11.51
CA ASP A 340 3.12 18.49 12.44
C ASP A 340 3.33 17.05 12.94
N TRP A 341 2.24 16.34 13.25
CA TRP A 341 2.30 14.92 13.59
C TRP A 341 2.92 14.11 12.44
N LEU A 342 2.50 14.35 11.21
CA LEU A 342 3.01 13.65 10.04
C LEU A 342 4.50 13.91 9.82
N ASN A 343 4.94 15.15 9.94
CA ASN A 343 6.36 15.50 9.78
C ASN A 343 7.23 14.77 10.81
N GLN A 344 6.82 14.75 12.09
CA GLN A 344 7.53 14.02 13.12
C GLN A 344 7.47 12.50 12.91
N CYS A 345 6.35 11.96 12.40
CA CYS A 345 6.21 10.55 12.05
C CYS A 345 7.16 10.16 10.91
N VAL A 346 7.26 10.98 9.87
CA VAL A 346 8.20 10.78 8.75
C VAL A 346 9.65 10.77 9.25
N ASP A 347 10.03 11.72 10.10
CA ASP A 347 11.38 11.76 10.69
C ASP A 347 11.67 10.51 11.54
N TYR A 348 10.70 10.04 12.32
CA TYR A 348 10.84 8.84 13.13
C TYR A 348 11.02 7.59 12.26
N ILE A 349 10.22 7.46 11.20
CA ILE A 349 10.28 6.35 10.26
C ILE A 349 11.59 6.37 9.46
N ASP A 350 12.08 7.54 9.07
CA ASP A 350 13.37 7.66 8.39
C ASP A 350 14.51 7.12 9.26
N GLY A 351 14.49 7.44 10.57
CA GLY A 351 15.42 6.84 11.53
C GLY A 351 15.23 5.32 11.72
N ASN A 352 14.01 4.80 11.56
CA ASN A 352 13.76 3.35 11.55
C ASN A 352 14.32 2.67 10.32
N LEU A 353 14.23 3.31 9.15
CA LEU A 353 14.85 2.82 7.92
C LEU A 353 16.38 2.73 8.05
N ASP A 354 17.02 3.77 8.62
CA ASP A 354 18.46 3.73 8.90
C ASP A 354 18.82 2.57 9.83
N TYR A 355 18.10 2.46 10.93
CA TYR A 355 18.34 1.40 11.93
C TYR A 355 18.17 0.00 11.33
N ALA A 356 17.09 -0.22 10.60
CA ALA A 356 16.80 -1.53 10.02
C ALA A 356 17.80 -1.90 8.91
N HIS A 357 18.15 -0.95 8.05
CA HIS A 357 19.16 -1.14 6.99
C HIS A 357 20.52 -1.53 7.59
N ASP A 358 20.96 -0.79 8.59
CA ASP A 358 22.22 -1.05 9.31
C ASP A 358 22.20 -2.42 10.02
N TYR A 359 21.10 -2.71 10.71
CA TYR A 359 20.94 -3.97 11.43
C TYR A 359 20.99 -5.17 10.50
N ILE A 360 20.25 -5.14 9.39
CA ILE A 360 20.20 -6.23 8.40
C ILE A 360 21.57 -6.44 7.80
N THR A 361 22.22 -5.37 7.34
CA THR A 361 23.53 -5.44 6.70
C THR A 361 24.60 -6.02 7.62
N LYS A 362 24.55 -5.68 8.92
CA LYS A 362 25.57 -6.11 9.90
C LYS A 362 25.29 -7.49 10.50
N ASN A 363 24.03 -7.85 10.71
CA ASN A 363 23.64 -8.98 11.55
C ASN A 363 22.90 -10.10 10.82
N LEU A 364 22.41 -9.89 9.59
CA LEU A 364 21.60 -10.86 8.86
C LEU A 364 22.25 -11.24 7.49
N PRO A 365 23.40 -11.93 7.47
CA PRO A 365 24.17 -12.17 6.23
C PRO A 365 23.41 -13.00 5.18
N LEU A 366 22.36 -13.73 5.57
CA LEU A 366 21.52 -14.51 4.67
C LEU A 366 20.40 -13.68 4.00
N ILE A 367 20.21 -12.43 4.44
CA ILE A 367 19.24 -11.50 3.90
C ILE A 367 19.97 -10.32 3.27
N LYS A 368 19.67 -10.01 2.02
CA LYS A 368 20.27 -8.87 1.34
C LYS A 368 19.25 -7.75 1.21
N THR A 369 19.70 -6.53 1.41
CA THR A 369 18.94 -5.32 1.11
C THR A 369 19.69 -4.51 0.05
N GLY A 370 18.97 -3.76 -0.76
CA GLY A 370 19.58 -2.70 -1.56
C GLY A 370 20.02 -1.53 -0.67
N ASN A 371 20.18 -0.35 -1.27
CA ASN A 371 20.39 0.88 -0.51
C ASN A 371 19.18 1.16 0.39
N LYS A 372 19.36 2.02 1.41
CA LYS A 372 18.23 2.54 2.19
C LYS A 372 17.14 3.04 1.22
N PRO A 373 15.85 2.69 1.43
CA PRO A 373 14.77 3.20 0.60
C PRO A 373 14.78 4.74 0.53
N GLU A 374 14.65 5.28 -0.67
CA GLU A 374 14.54 6.72 -0.94
C GLU A 374 13.15 7.26 -0.55
N GLY A 375 12.16 6.38 -0.54
CA GLY A 375 10.79 6.66 -0.17
C GLY A 375 10.03 5.42 0.28
N THR A 376 8.83 5.62 0.82
CA THR A 376 8.01 4.66 1.55
C THR A 376 8.59 4.31 2.94
N TYR A 377 7.88 3.49 3.70
CA TYR A 377 8.35 2.91 4.95
C TYR A 377 8.53 1.38 4.83
N LEU A 378 8.84 0.93 3.62
CA LEU A 378 8.88 -0.48 3.24
C LEU A 378 10.29 -0.83 2.73
N MET A 379 10.83 -1.92 3.24
CA MET A 379 12.10 -2.47 2.77
C MET A 379 11.84 -3.72 1.93
N TRP A 380 12.53 -3.84 0.82
CA TRP A 380 12.47 -4.96 -0.10
C TRP A 380 13.71 -5.82 0.06
N LEU A 381 13.55 -7.04 0.56
CA LEU A 381 14.64 -7.88 1.04
C LEU A 381 14.75 -9.15 0.20
N ASP A 382 15.93 -9.40 -0.36
CA ASP A 382 16.27 -10.67 -1.00
C ASP A 382 16.57 -11.71 0.09
N VAL A 383 15.78 -12.76 0.11
CA VAL A 383 15.86 -13.86 1.08
C VAL A 383 16.38 -15.17 0.48
N SER A 384 17.00 -15.11 -0.71
CA SER A 384 17.58 -16.29 -1.38
C SER A 384 18.56 -17.05 -0.49
N GLY A 385 19.34 -16.34 0.33
CA GLY A 385 20.26 -16.97 1.29
C GLY A 385 19.54 -17.79 2.34
N VAL A 386 18.42 -17.28 2.87
CA VAL A 386 17.58 -18.03 3.81
C VAL A 386 16.92 -19.21 3.09
N ALA A 387 16.34 -18.97 1.90
CA ALA A 387 15.70 -20.00 1.09
C ALA A 387 16.62 -21.21 0.85
N ASN A 388 17.88 -20.95 0.48
CA ASN A 388 18.88 -22.00 0.29
C ASN A 388 19.14 -22.79 1.57
N LYS A 389 19.28 -22.13 2.71
CA LYS A 389 19.60 -22.77 4.01
C LYS A 389 18.44 -23.64 4.51
N ILE A 390 17.19 -23.24 4.31
CA ILE A 390 16.03 -24.01 4.76
C ILE A 390 15.54 -25.03 3.73
N GLY A 391 16.18 -25.13 2.56
CA GLY A 391 15.75 -26.02 1.48
C GLY A 391 14.41 -25.62 0.85
N ALA A 392 14.13 -24.30 0.76
CA ALA A 392 12.86 -23.77 0.30
C ALA A 392 12.49 -24.26 -1.11
N LYS A 393 13.46 -24.45 -2.00
CA LYS A 393 13.19 -24.97 -3.35
C LYS A 393 12.48 -26.32 -3.33
N LYS A 394 12.92 -27.27 -2.49
CA LYS A 394 12.29 -28.58 -2.38
C LYS A 394 10.84 -28.45 -1.87
N ALA A 395 10.62 -27.64 -0.83
CA ALA A 395 9.29 -27.42 -0.28
C ALA A 395 8.34 -26.74 -1.29
N MET A 396 8.87 -25.77 -2.06
CA MET A 396 8.16 -25.12 -3.16
C MET A 396 7.78 -26.11 -4.26
N ASP A 397 8.74 -26.97 -4.71
CA ASP A 397 8.49 -27.97 -5.76
C ASP A 397 7.43 -28.98 -5.30
N GLU A 398 7.49 -29.46 -4.04
CA GLU A 398 6.49 -30.33 -3.44
C GLU A 398 5.10 -29.68 -3.31
N ALA A 399 5.06 -28.40 -2.97
CA ALA A 399 3.82 -27.63 -2.93
C ALA A 399 3.19 -27.50 -4.33
N ASN A 400 4.01 -27.12 -5.31
CA ASN A 400 3.55 -26.89 -6.69
C ASN A 400 3.22 -28.19 -7.46
N ALA A 401 3.71 -29.33 -7.01
CA ALA A 401 3.32 -30.64 -7.57
C ALA A 401 1.88 -31.05 -7.22
N LYS A 402 1.26 -30.41 -6.22
CA LYS A 402 -0.13 -30.62 -5.85
C LYS A 402 -1.06 -29.73 -6.68
N PRO A 403 -2.35 -30.09 -6.83
CA PRO A 403 -3.33 -29.22 -7.47
C PRO A 403 -3.34 -27.83 -6.82
N GLN A 404 -3.13 -26.79 -7.61
CA GLN A 404 -3.08 -25.42 -7.11
C GLN A 404 -4.47 -24.76 -7.17
N PRO A 405 -4.83 -23.95 -6.16
CA PRO A 405 -6.04 -23.15 -6.23
C PRO A 405 -5.93 -22.15 -7.38
N MET A 406 -7.04 -21.94 -8.08
CA MET A 406 -7.09 -20.95 -9.14
C MET A 406 -7.30 -19.56 -8.56
N ASN A 407 -6.53 -18.61 -9.01
CA ASN A 407 -6.76 -17.21 -8.70
C ASN A 407 -8.08 -16.75 -9.36
N PRO A 408 -9.10 -16.36 -8.57
CA PRO A 408 -10.42 -16.06 -9.12
C PRO A 408 -10.45 -14.81 -10.02
N LEU A 409 -9.45 -13.93 -9.92
CA LEU A 409 -9.35 -12.72 -10.72
C LEU A 409 -8.65 -12.98 -12.05
N THR A 410 -7.56 -13.76 -12.05
CA THR A 410 -6.74 -14.00 -13.24
C THR A 410 -7.08 -15.30 -13.94
N GLY A 411 -7.71 -16.25 -13.26
CA GLY A 411 -7.96 -17.60 -13.76
C GLY A 411 -6.67 -18.43 -13.89
N GLN A 412 -5.57 -18.01 -13.29
CA GLN A 412 -4.29 -18.75 -13.29
C GLN A 412 -4.09 -19.50 -11.98
N PRO A 413 -3.35 -20.60 -11.98
CA PRO A 413 -2.95 -21.27 -10.73
C PRO A 413 -2.15 -20.33 -9.82
N VAL A 414 -2.41 -20.43 -8.52
CA VAL A 414 -1.60 -19.73 -7.51
C VAL A 414 -0.35 -20.54 -7.26
N VAL A 415 0.78 -20.09 -7.78
CA VAL A 415 2.07 -20.79 -7.66
C VAL A 415 2.78 -20.34 -6.39
N THR A 416 3.22 -21.31 -5.58
CA THR A 416 4.08 -21.06 -4.41
C THR A 416 5.49 -20.71 -4.87
N THR A 417 6.13 -19.73 -4.22
CA THR A 417 7.49 -19.29 -4.48
C THR A 417 8.42 -19.59 -3.30
N GLU A 418 9.73 -19.48 -3.49
CA GLU A 418 10.68 -19.58 -2.37
C GLU A 418 10.46 -18.47 -1.33
N GLY A 419 10.06 -17.26 -1.76
CA GLY A 419 9.68 -16.16 -0.88
C GLY A 419 8.48 -16.50 0.01
N ASP A 420 7.48 -17.24 -0.50
CA ASP A 420 6.36 -17.71 0.31
C ASP A 420 6.82 -18.69 1.39
N ILE A 421 7.68 -19.64 1.03
CA ILE A 421 8.24 -20.60 1.99
C ILE A 421 9.06 -19.90 3.07
N VAL A 422 9.88 -18.90 2.70
CA VAL A 422 10.67 -18.13 3.68
C VAL A 422 9.77 -17.27 4.56
N SER A 423 8.76 -16.60 4.02
CA SER A 423 7.80 -15.81 4.81
C SER A 423 7.11 -16.68 5.87
N HIS A 424 6.64 -17.86 5.46
CA HIS A 424 6.04 -18.84 6.36
C HIS A 424 7.04 -19.37 7.41
N TRP A 425 8.27 -19.64 7.01
CA TRP A 425 9.33 -20.09 7.93
C TRP A 425 9.64 -19.02 8.98
N LEU A 426 9.77 -17.75 8.58
CA LEU A 426 9.97 -16.62 9.50
C LEU A 426 8.81 -16.46 10.49
N ALA A 427 7.58 -16.61 10.03
CA ALA A 427 6.41 -16.58 10.89
C ALA A 427 6.47 -17.65 11.98
N LYS A 428 6.87 -18.87 11.63
CA LYS A 428 6.93 -20.01 12.57
C LYS A 428 8.15 -20.02 13.47
N ASN A 429 9.31 -19.61 13.00
CA ASN A 429 10.57 -19.77 13.70
C ASN A 429 11.09 -18.47 14.34
N ALA A 430 10.76 -17.32 13.73
CA ALA A 430 11.09 -16.01 14.27
C ALA A 430 9.87 -15.30 14.89
N TYR A 431 8.65 -15.81 14.70
CA TYR A 431 7.41 -15.15 15.10
C TYR A 431 7.28 -13.72 14.53
N VAL A 432 7.82 -13.52 13.34
CA VAL A 432 7.80 -12.26 12.60
C VAL A 432 7.16 -12.53 11.24
N PHE A 433 6.12 -11.77 10.93
CA PHE A 433 5.48 -11.86 9.62
C PHE A 433 6.01 -10.76 8.70
N MET A 434 6.54 -11.16 7.55
CA MET A 434 6.90 -10.28 6.42
C MET A 434 6.10 -10.71 5.20
N GLU A 435 5.70 -9.77 4.37
CA GLU A 435 4.89 -10.09 3.19
C GLU A 435 5.75 -10.72 2.09
N SER A 436 5.32 -11.88 1.59
CA SER A 436 6.00 -12.53 0.47
C SER A 436 5.99 -11.67 -0.79
N GLY A 437 7.08 -11.73 -1.54
CA GLY A 437 7.23 -11.00 -2.79
C GLY A 437 6.48 -11.62 -3.98
N SER A 438 5.88 -12.79 -3.84
CA SER A 438 5.16 -13.48 -4.91
C SER A 438 4.03 -12.66 -5.54
N GLY A 439 3.38 -11.79 -4.75
CA GLY A 439 2.33 -10.88 -5.21
C GLY A 439 2.81 -9.66 -5.99
N PHE A 440 4.12 -9.42 -6.08
CA PHE A 440 4.70 -8.20 -6.68
C PHE A 440 5.27 -8.43 -8.09
N GLY A 441 4.84 -9.50 -8.76
CA GLY A 441 5.33 -9.91 -10.07
C GLY A 441 6.39 -11.00 -9.99
N LYS A 442 6.74 -11.58 -11.13
CA LYS A 442 7.65 -12.72 -11.22
C LYS A 442 9.02 -12.47 -10.58
N VAL A 443 9.52 -11.24 -10.68
CA VAL A 443 10.80 -10.83 -10.11
C VAL A 443 10.81 -10.80 -8.58
N GLY A 444 9.65 -10.88 -7.92
CA GLY A 444 9.50 -10.90 -6.48
C GLY A 444 9.63 -12.29 -5.82
N ALA A 445 9.78 -13.36 -6.61
CA ALA A 445 9.69 -14.75 -6.14
C ALA A 445 10.62 -15.10 -4.94
N ASN A 446 11.80 -14.45 -4.86
CA ASN A 446 12.79 -14.69 -3.80
C ASN A 446 12.92 -13.52 -2.82
N TYR A 447 11.88 -12.72 -2.72
CA TYR A 447 11.87 -11.52 -1.87
C TYR A 447 10.78 -11.59 -0.82
N VAL A 448 10.98 -10.80 0.23
CA VAL A 448 9.94 -10.43 1.19
C VAL A 448 9.94 -8.91 1.36
N ARG A 449 8.77 -8.34 1.68
CA ARG A 449 8.63 -6.93 2.01
C ARG A 449 8.49 -6.76 3.53
N MET A 450 9.30 -5.88 4.11
CA MET A 450 9.29 -5.55 5.53
C MET A 450 8.84 -4.11 5.75
N ASN A 451 7.83 -3.92 6.58
CA ASN A 451 7.35 -2.62 7.05
C ASN A 451 8.10 -2.19 8.32
N VAL A 452 8.63 -0.96 8.34
CA VAL A 452 9.35 -0.39 9.50
C VAL A 452 8.57 0.71 10.23
N ALA A 453 7.31 0.95 9.86
CA ALA A 453 6.46 1.99 10.46
C ALA A 453 5.84 1.52 11.80
N THR A 454 6.69 1.15 12.71
CA THR A 454 6.37 0.72 14.09
C THR A 454 7.31 1.39 15.07
N ASN A 455 7.04 1.28 16.37
CA ASN A 455 7.94 1.81 17.39
C ASN A 455 9.30 1.07 17.38
N ARG A 456 10.38 1.76 17.74
CA ARG A 456 11.74 1.23 17.70
C ARG A 456 11.91 -0.06 18.55
N LYS A 457 11.17 -0.23 19.62
CA LYS A 457 11.23 -1.43 20.47
C LYS A 457 10.71 -2.66 19.73
N THR A 458 9.56 -2.53 19.07
CA THR A 458 8.97 -3.60 18.24
C THR A 458 9.86 -3.92 17.04
N LEU A 459 10.36 -2.90 16.33
CA LEU A 459 11.28 -3.08 15.20
C LEU A 459 12.53 -3.87 15.63
N LYS A 460 13.15 -3.44 16.73
CA LYS A 460 14.33 -4.14 17.29
C LYS A 460 14.01 -5.59 17.68
N ALA A 461 12.92 -5.80 18.41
CA ALA A 461 12.51 -7.13 18.84
C ALA A 461 12.26 -8.07 17.65
N GLY A 462 11.62 -7.58 16.59
CA GLY A 462 11.41 -8.33 15.35
C GLY A 462 12.73 -8.72 14.69
N LEU A 463 13.63 -7.77 14.52
CA LEU A 463 14.94 -8.01 13.90
C LEU A 463 15.81 -8.96 14.77
N ASP A 464 15.82 -8.80 16.09
CA ASP A 464 16.53 -9.70 17.01
C ASP A 464 15.98 -11.13 16.93
N SER A 465 14.66 -11.28 16.83
CA SER A 465 13.99 -12.58 16.69
C SER A 465 14.37 -13.27 15.38
N VAL A 466 14.40 -12.53 14.28
CA VAL A 466 14.87 -13.03 12.97
C VAL A 466 16.35 -13.47 13.08
N ALA A 467 17.20 -12.63 13.69
CA ALA A 467 18.62 -12.98 13.88
C ALA A 467 18.79 -14.24 14.72
N GLY A 468 18.02 -14.40 15.79
CA GLY A 468 18.02 -15.59 16.64
C GLY A 468 17.61 -16.85 15.88
N ALA A 469 16.54 -16.77 15.08
CA ALA A 469 16.08 -17.89 14.26
C ALA A 469 17.12 -18.31 13.19
N LEU A 470 17.76 -17.33 12.53
CA LEU A 470 18.76 -17.60 11.49
C LEU A 470 20.07 -18.18 12.04
N LYS A 471 20.47 -17.85 13.28
CA LYS A 471 21.63 -18.47 13.95
C LYS A 471 21.47 -19.98 14.12
N ASN A 472 20.25 -20.46 14.28
CA ASN A 472 19.96 -21.88 14.41
C ASN A 472 20.06 -22.66 13.08
N LEU A 473 20.24 -21.96 11.96
CA LEU A 473 20.47 -22.54 10.62
C LEU A 473 21.96 -22.67 10.26
N ALA A 474 22.83 -22.03 11.04
CA ALA A 474 24.28 -22.10 10.86
C ALA A 474 24.83 -23.41 11.41
#